data_e87eea9223f9e8f092cdf7df71a6f9c7
#
_entry.id   e87eea9223f9e8f092cdf7df71a6f9c7
#
_cell.length_a   1.000
_cell.length_b   1.000
_cell.length_c   1.000
_cell.angle_alpha   90.00
_cell.angle_beta   90.00
_cell.angle_gamma   90.00
#
_symmetry.space_group_name_H-M   'P 1'
#
loop_
_entity.id
_entity.type
_entity.pdbx_description
1 polymer ?
#
loop_
_entity_poly.entity_id
_entity_poly.type
_entity_poly.pdbx_seq_one_letter_code
_entity_poly.pdbx_strand_id
1 'polypeptide(L)'
;MKMSRIALAMLVAAPLAAANAGVTVTPLMLGYHWYPENAQDKMRDTLRDRDPQGRGDAGSLKNGVALQSDLLVGAAIGVELTPWLQAEIEYQQTKADAARNEKTNFNGQPWDAKQQTLSLNAIATADVFTGNYDSKIKPYALLGVGHSKITVDNPGWDRRSYDTISNLGGGVLWQVNDALTLRTEGRAVYNYDNKWWEGQALAALQVVVGGHLKPAAAPVVEVAPVEPTPVAPQPQELTEDLNMELRVFFDTNKSDIKPQYKSEIAKVAEKLAEFPNATARIEGHTDNTGPRKLNERLSLARANSVKSALVNEYNVNATRLTTQGFAWDQPIADNKTKEGRAMNRRVFAAITGSRTVLVQPGQQAQ
;
A
#
# COMPACT_ATOMS: atom_id res chain seq x y z
N MET A 1 -12.11 -19.25 33.54
CA MET A 1 -12.21 -20.30 32.52
C MET A 1 -13.41 -20.17 31.54
N LYS A 2 -14.18 -19.09 31.54
CA LYS A 2 -15.36 -18.97 30.63
C LYS A 2 -15.06 -18.22 29.30
N MET A 3 -13.95 -17.52 29.19
CA MET A 3 -13.62 -16.72 27.97
C MET A 3 -13.02 -17.52 26.80
N SER A 4 -12.38 -18.68 27.05
CA SER A 4 -11.79 -19.49 25.97
C SER A 4 -12.84 -20.12 25.05
N ARG A 5 -14.07 -20.33 25.53
CA ARG A 5 -15.16 -20.92 24.73
C ARG A 5 -15.85 -19.91 23.81
N ILE A 6 -15.89 -18.64 24.20
CA ILE A 6 -16.49 -17.57 23.37
C ILE A 6 -15.54 -17.18 22.24
N ALA A 7 -14.23 -17.07 22.52
CA ALA A 7 -13.21 -16.80 21.52
C ALA A 7 -13.12 -17.92 20.46
N LEU A 8 -13.24 -19.19 20.91
CA LEU A 8 -13.25 -20.35 20.00
C LEU A 8 -14.53 -20.43 19.16
N ALA A 9 -15.69 -20.04 19.74
CA ALA A 9 -16.95 -20.03 19.01
C ALA A 9 -17.02 -18.92 17.94
N MET A 10 -16.42 -17.76 18.17
CA MET A 10 -16.31 -16.70 17.17
C MET A 10 -15.31 -17.06 16.05
N LEU A 11 -14.27 -17.80 16.36
CA LEU A 11 -13.29 -18.29 15.37
C LEU A 11 -13.91 -19.33 14.41
N VAL A 12 -14.94 -20.07 14.86
CA VAL A 12 -15.61 -21.13 14.07
C VAL A 12 -16.81 -20.56 13.26
N ALA A 13 -17.40 -19.45 13.69
CA ALA A 13 -18.55 -18.85 13.00
C ALA A 13 -18.16 -17.92 11.83
N ALA A 14 -16.93 -17.41 11.78
CA ALA A 14 -16.43 -16.54 10.71
C ALA A 14 -16.30 -17.21 9.33
N PRO A 15 -16.05 -18.53 9.18
CA PRO A 15 -15.86 -19.13 7.86
C PRO A 15 -17.14 -19.28 7.03
N LEU A 16 -18.34 -19.16 7.61
CA LEU A 16 -19.60 -19.44 6.91
C LEU A 16 -20.15 -18.26 6.10
N ALA A 17 -19.70 -17.04 6.35
CA ALA A 17 -20.06 -15.87 5.53
C ALA A 17 -19.07 -15.60 4.38
N ALA A 18 -17.95 -16.33 4.34
CA ALA A 18 -16.76 -16.02 3.54
C ALA A 18 -16.72 -16.73 2.17
N ALA A 19 -17.83 -17.27 1.67
CA ALA A 19 -17.79 -18.00 0.38
C ALA A 19 -17.40 -17.12 -0.83
N ASN A 20 -17.38 -15.78 -0.68
CA ASN A 20 -16.97 -14.84 -1.72
C ASN A 20 -16.11 -13.67 -1.22
N ALA A 21 -15.60 -13.69 0.02
CA ALA A 21 -14.81 -12.62 0.60
C ALA A 21 -13.35 -13.07 0.79
N GLY A 22 -12.39 -12.20 0.51
CA GLY A 22 -10.99 -12.43 0.82
C GLY A 22 -10.79 -12.64 2.33
N VAL A 23 -10.26 -13.78 2.71
CA VAL A 23 -9.90 -14.06 4.10
C VAL A 23 -8.48 -13.59 4.31
N THR A 24 -8.26 -12.72 5.31
CA THR A 24 -6.94 -12.21 5.65
C THR A 24 -6.41 -12.90 6.90
N VAL A 25 -5.18 -13.34 6.84
CA VAL A 25 -4.48 -13.95 7.97
C VAL A 25 -3.18 -13.17 8.20
N THR A 26 -3.02 -12.64 9.38
CA THR A 26 -1.80 -11.97 9.83
C THR A 26 -1.15 -12.85 10.91
N PRO A 27 -0.28 -13.79 10.53
CA PRO A 27 0.23 -14.79 11.47
C PRO A 27 1.19 -14.20 12.49
N LEU A 28 1.82 -13.09 12.15
CA LEU A 28 2.78 -12.42 13.00
C LEU A 28 2.72 -10.91 12.79
N MET A 29 2.51 -10.20 13.88
CA MET A 29 2.71 -8.76 14.01
C MET A 29 3.82 -8.54 15.04
N LEU A 30 4.74 -7.64 14.72
CA LEU A 30 5.79 -7.20 15.60
C LEU A 30 5.66 -5.69 15.77
N GLY A 31 5.85 -5.22 16.98
CA GLY A 31 5.71 -3.81 17.25
C GLY A 31 6.33 -3.37 18.56
N TYR A 32 6.11 -2.13 18.85
CA TYR A 32 6.53 -1.50 20.08
C TYR A 32 5.31 -0.86 20.75
N HIS A 33 5.13 -1.13 22.03
CA HIS A 33 4.06 -0.60 22.86
C HIS A 33 4.67 0.39 23.84
N TRP A 34 4.24 1.64 23.79
CA TRP A 34 4.71 2.66 24.72
C TRP A 34 3.58 3.16 25.62
N TYR A 35 3.94 3.34 26.87
CA TYR A 35 3.07 3.88 27.90
C TYR A 35 3.53 5.29 28.22
N PRO A 36 2.78 6.35 27.82
CA PRO A 36 3.08 7.74 28.17
C PRO A 36 3.10 7.93 29.68
N GLU A 37 3.82 8.94 30.17
CA GLU A 37 3.99 9.21 31.60
C GLU A 37 2.66 9.34 32.33
N ASN A 38 1.68 10.05 31.75
CA ASN A 38 0.34 10.18 32.29
C ASN A 38 -0.41 8.85 32.39
N ALA A 39 -0.14 7.89 31.51
CA ALA A 39 -0.67 6.54 31.60
C ALA A 39 -0.02 5.75 32.74
N GLN A 40 1.32 5.85 32.84
CA GLN A 40 2.08 5.19 33.91
C GLN A 40 1.64 5.67 35.31
N ASP A 41 1.35 6.96 35.48
CA ASP A 41 0.86 7.49 36.75
C ASP A 41 -0.49 6.88 37.13
N LYS A 42 -1.43 6.79 36.19
CA LYS A 42 -2.71 6.16 36.40
C LYS A 42 -2.61 4.65 36.62
N MET A 43 -1.66 3.98 35.94
CA MET A 43 -1.36 2.57 36.19
C MET A 43 -0.90 2.33 37.63
N ARG A 44 -0.05 3.20 38.17
CA ARG A 44 0.40 3.14 39.57
C ARG A 44 -0.75 3.24 40.55
N ASP A 45 -1.77 4.05 40.25
CA ASP A 45 -2.97 4.16 41.07
C ASP A 45 -3.87 2.90 40.97
N THR A 46 -3.93 2.28 39.80
CA THR A 46 -4.77 1.11 39.54
C THR A 46 -4.14 -0.18 40.01
N LEU A 47 -2.84 -0.37 39.72
CA LEU A 47 -2.07 -1.58 40.03
C LEU A 47 -1.39 -1.50 41.39
N ARG A 48 -1.95 -0.78 42.32
CA ARG A 48 -1.47 -0.73 43.70
C ARG A 48 -1.98 -1.90 44.51
N ASP A 49 -1.21 -2.28 45.56
CA ASP A 49 -1.64 -3.25 46.55
C ASP A 49 -2.84 -2.70 47.36
N ARG A 50 -3.93 -3.39 47.36
CA ARG A 50 -5.04 -3.19 48.27
C ARG A 50 -4.91 -4.23 49.36
N ASP A 51 -4.27 -3.89 50.52
CA ASP A 51 -4.28 -4.77 51.67
C ASP A 51 -5.73 -5.06 52.07
N PRO A 52 -6.24 -6.31 51.86
CA PRO A 52 -7.61 -6.67 52.22
C PRO A 52 -7.87 -6.62 53.72
N GLN A 53 -6.83 -6.55 54.56
CA GLN A 53 -6.89 -6.61 56.00
C GLN A 53 -6.58 -5.26 56.70
N GLY A 54 -6.27 -4.20 55.93
CA GLY A 54 -6.05 -2.85 56.49
C GLY A 54 -4.85 -2.73 57.42
N ARG A 55 -3.91 -3.65 57.37
CA ARG A 55 -2.75 -3.72 58.28
C ARG A 55 -1.44 -3.20 57.69
N GLY A 56 -1.41 -2.86 56.44
CA GLY A 56 -0.25 -2.22 55.82
C GLY A 56 -0.54 -0.76 55.56
N ASP A 57 0.47 0.07 55.34
CA ASP A 57 0.39 1.48 54.98
C ASP A 57 -0.61 1.78 53.85
N ALA A 58 -1.89 1.47 54.11
CA ALA A 58 -3.05 1.70 53.26
C ALA A 58 -3.23 3.21 53.11
N GLY A 59 -2.58 3.78 52.14
CA GLY A 59 -2.62 5.22 51.91
C GLY A 59 -1.38 5.73 51.17
N SER A 60 -0.36 4.93 51.09
CA SER A 60 0.80 5.31 50.28
C SER A 60 0.55 4.94 48.80
N LEU A 61 0.21 5.95 48.00
CA LEU A 61 0.32 5.90 46.53
C LEU A 61 1.70 5.37 46.04
N LYS A 62 2.61 5.18 46.99
CA LYS A 62 3.97 4.73 46.82
C LYS A 62 4.13 3.26 46.41
N ASN A 63 3.08 2.43 46.44
CA ASN A 63 3.16 0.98 46.21
C ASN A 63 2.62 0.53 44.86
N GLY A 64 2.17 1.42 44.03
CA GLY A 64 1.72 1.10 42.68
C GLY A 64 2.86 0.90 41.69
N VAL A 65 2.62 0.10 40.68
CA VAL A 65 3.58 -0.14 39.57
C VAL A 65 3.00 0.27 38.24
N ALA A 66 3.85 0.67 37.32
CA ALA A 66 3.48 0.94 35.95
C ALA A 66 4.27 0.04 35.00
N LEU A 67 3.65 -0.32 33.89
CA LEU A 67 4.31 -1.05 32.82
C LEU A 67 5.29 -0.10 32.10
N GLN A 68 6.44 -0.63 31.79
CA GLN A 68 7.41 0.04 30.92
C GLN A 68 7.15 -0.32 29.47
N SER A 69 7.50 0.59 28.58
CA SER A 69 7.35 0.38 27.13
C SER A 69 8.22 -0.77 26.65
N ASP A 70 7.66 -1.68 25.84
CA ASP A 70 8.35 -2.88 25.40
C ASP A 70 7.81 -3.40 24.06
N LEU A 71 8.41 -4.50 23.60
CA LEU A 71 8.05 -5.17 22.38
C LEU A 71 6.67 -5.81 22.48
N LEU A 72 5.93 -5.70 21.37
CA LEU A 72 4.61 -6.26 21.19
C LEU A 72 4.63 -7.32 20.11
N VAL A 73 3.97 -8.43 20.37
CA VAL A 73 3.75 -9.51 19.39
C VAL A 73 2.26 -9.76 19.27
N GLY A 74 1.78 -9.96 18.04
CA GLY A 74 0.37 -10.21 17.79
C GLY A 74 0.12 -11.08 16.56
N ALA A 75 -1.14 -11.43 16.39
CA ALA A 75 -1.68 -12.12 15.23
C ALA A 75 -3.14 -11.69 15.00
N ALA A 76 -3.60 -11.75 13.76
CA ALA A 76 -4.99 -11.42 13.43
C ALA A 76 -5.56 -12.32 12.33
N ILE A 77 -6.88 -12.44 12.34
CA ILE A 77 -7.66 -13.05 11.26
C ILE A 77 -8.78 -12.07 10.92
N GLY A 78 -8.94 -11.80 9.63
CA GLY A 78 -9.96 -10.88 9.15
C GLY A 78 -10.65 -11.37 7.89
N VAL A 79 -11.64 -10.62 7.48
CA VAL A 79 -12.36 -10.81 6.22
C VAL A 79 -12.57 -9.46 5.54
N GLU A 80 -12.39 -9.41 4.26
CA GLU A 80 -12.77 -8.26 3.45
C GLU A 80 -14.29 -8.27 3.28
N LEU A 81 -14.96 -7.24 3.76
CA LEU A 81 -16.42 -7.05 3.64
C LEU A 81 -16.76 -6.35 2.32
N THR A 82 -15.90 -5.47 1.89
CA THR A 82 -15.93 -4.76 0.61
C THR A 82 -14.49 -4.62 0.11
N PRO A 83 -14.25 -4.18 -1.14
CA PRO A 83 -12.89 -3.93 -1.65
C PRO A 83 -12.07 -2.92 -0.84
N TRP A 84 -12.72 -2.10 0.01
CA TRP A 84 -12.10 -1.05 0.80
C TRP A 84 -12.31 -1.21 2.32
N LEU A 85 -13.12 -2.17 2.77
CA LEU A 85 -13.44 -2.37 4.19
C LEU A 85 -13.14 -3.81 4.61
N GLN A 86 -12.32 -3.98 5.64
CA GLN A 86 -11.98 -5.24 6.27
C GLN A 86 -12.42 -5.21 7.73
N ALA A 87 -12.95 -6.32 8.23
CA ALA A 87 -13.12 -6.57 9.65
C ALA A 87 -12.10 -7.62 10.10
N GLU A 88 -11.48 -7.42 11.26
CA GLU A 88 -10.51 -8.38 11.80
C GLU A 88 -10.64 -8.57 13.30
N ILE A 89 -10.34 -9.79 13.76
CA ILE A 89 -10.12 -10.12 15.17
C ILE A 89 -8.62 -10.23 15.36
N GLU A 90 -8.10 -9.47 16.33
CA GLU A 90 -6.69 -9.34 16.61
C GLU A 90 -6.39 -9.71 18.05
N TYR A 91 -5.37 -10.53 18.24
CA TYR A 91 -4.78 -10.80 19.54
C TYR A 91 -3.36 -10.24 19.61
N GLN A 92 -3.07 -9.53 20.69
CA GLN A 92 -1.75 -8.96 20.96
C GLN A 92 -1.28 -9.33 22.37
N GLN A 93 0.03 -9.40 22.53
CA GLN A 93 0.68 -9.56 23.82
C GLN A 93 1.94 -8.69 23.89
N THR A 94 2.03 -7.87 24.92
CA THR A 94 3.23 -7.17 25.34
C THR A 94 3.74 -7.87 26.62
N LYS A 95 5.01 -8.29 26.61
CA LYS A 95 5.72 -8.66 27.85
C LYS A 95 6.52 -7.42 28.24
N ALA A 96 6.29 -6.91 29.42
CA ALA A 96 6.88 -5.67 29.87
C ALA A 96 7.37 -5.81 31.32
N ASP A 97 8.28 -4.95 31.68
CA ASP A 97 8.67 -4.79 33.07
C ASP A 97 7.66 -3.90 33.78
N ALA A 98 7.27 -4.25 35.01
CA ALA A 98 6.47 -3.44 35.89
C ALA A 98 7.35 -2.89 37.02
N ALA A 99 7.49 -1.58 37.06
CA ALA A 99 8.33 -0.90 38.03
C ALA A 99 7.59 0.18 38.79
N ARG A 100 8.01 0.40 40.02
CA ARG A 100 7.51 1.45 40.89
C ARG A 100 8.04 2.84 40.51
N ASN A 101 9.34 2.91 40.27
CA ASN A 101 10.05 4.05 39.70
C ASN A 101 10.40 3.72 38.24
N GLU A 102 11.09 4.62 37.55
CA GLU A 102 11.43 4.43 36.14
C GLU A 102 12.13 3.11 35.80
N LYS A 103 12.71 2.39 36.76
CA LYS A 103 13.45 1.14 36.50
C LYS A 103 13.33 0.02 37.55
N THR A 104 12.93 0.28 38.81
CA THR A 104 13.05 -0.73 39.88
C THR A 104 11.90 -0.73 40.89
N ASN A 105 11.67 -1.89 41.50
CA ASN A 105 10.82 -2.11 42.68
C ASN A 105 11.65 -2.08 43.98
N PHE A 106 11.02 -2.43 45.13
CA PHE A 106 11.68 -2.45 46.44
C PHE A 106 12.94 -3.29 46.49
N ASN A 107 13.06 -4.34 45.68
CA ASN A 107 14.20 -5.24 45.61
C ASN A 107 15.26 -4.85 44.58
N GLY A 108 15.16 -3.63 43.99
CA GLY A 108 16.06 -3.17 42.97
C GLY A 108 15.88 -3.81 41.58
N GLN A 109 14.84 -4.64 41.40
CA GLN A 109 14.53 -5.32 40.16
C GLN A 109 13.08 -5.02 39.76
N PRO A 110 12.76 -4.91 38.44
CA PRO A 110 11.38 -4.85 37.97
C PRO A 110 10.68 -6.19 38.21
N TRP A 111 9.36 -6.18 38.16
CA TRP A 111 8.55 -7.40 38.14
C TRP A 111 8.14 -7.72 36.73
N ASP A 112 8.01 -8.99 36.40
CA ASP A 112 7.47 -9.41 35.12
C ASP A 112 6.01 -8.98 34.99
N ALA A 113 5.65 -8.38 33.88
CA ALA A 113 4.30 -8.02 33.57
C ALA A 113 3.91 -8.46 32.16
N LYS A 114 2.62 -8.60 31.96
CA LYS A 114 2.04 -9.00 30.68
C LYS A 114 0.75 -8.26 30.44
N GLN A 115 0.65 -7.60 29.30
CA GLN A 115 -0.59 -7.09 28.77
C GLN A 115 -1.04 -7.94 27.59
N GLN A 116 -2.24 -8.45 27.64
CA GLN A 116 -2.88 -9.26 26.58
C GLN A 116 -4.13 -8.52 26.11
N THR A 117 -4.28 -8.39 24.82
CA THR A 117 -5.38 -7.64 24.21
C THR A 117 -6.07 -8.51 23.17
N LEU A 118 -7.39 -8.51 23.20
CA LEU A 118 -8.23 -9.09 22.14
C LEU A 118 -9.13 -7.97 21.60
N SER A 119 -9.04 -7.68 20.32
CA SER A 119 -9.76 -6.58 19.69
C SER A 119 -10.52 -7.04 18.45
N LEU A 120 -11.64 -6.37 18.18
CA LEU A 120 -12.33 -6.37 16.90
C LEU A 120 -12.08 -5.02 16.23
N ASN A 121 -11.48 -5.04 15.07
CA ASN A 121 -11.08 -3.85 14.32
C ASN A 121 -11.80 -3.79 12.97
N ALA A 122 -12.15 -2.58 12.55
CA ALA A 122 -12.54 -2.23 11.19
C ALA A 122 -11.38 -1.46 10.55
N ILE A 123 -10.98 -1.87 9.36
CA ILE A 123 -9.90 -1.25 8.57
C ILE A 123 -10.51 -0.75 7.28
N ALA A 124 -10.42 0.56 7.03
CA ALA A 124 -10.93 1.20 5.83
C ALA A 124 -9.76 1.77 5.02
N THR A 125 -9.59 1.29 3.79
CA THR A 125 -8.54 1.79 2.89
C THR A 125 -8.98 3.05 2.15
N ALA A 126 -8.01 3.89 1.77
CA ALA A 126 -8.25 5.12 1.03
C ALA A 126 -8.84 4.90 -0.38
N ASP A 127 -8.91 3.66 -0.84
CA ASP A 127 -9.49 3.28 -2.14
C ASP A 127 -10.95 3.74 -2.28
N VAL A 128 -11.69 3.81 -1.15
CA VAL A 128 -13.06 4.35 -1.12
C VAL A 128 -13.17 5.78 -1.65
N PHE A 129 -12.13 6.59 -1.49
CA PHE A 129 -12.10 7.99 -1.96
C PHE A 129 -11.47 8.13 -3.35
N THR A 130 -10.54 7.25 -3.71
CA THR A 130 -9.79 7.33 -4.96
C THR A 130 -10.45 6.54 -6.09
N GLY A 131 -11.27 5.54 -5.76
CA GLY A 131 -11.82 4.57 -6.71
C GLY A 131 -10.77 3.65 -7.35
N ASN A 132 -9.50 3.76 -6.94
CA ASN A 132 -8.40 2.96 -7.50
C ASN A 132 -8.11 1.75 -6.61
N TYR A 133 -8.82 0.67 -6.87
CA TYR A 133 -8.69 -0.59 -6.11
C TYR A 133 -7.48 -1.44 -6.53
N ASP A 134 -6.81 -1.10 -7.63
CA ASP A 134 -5.62 -1.82 -8.12
C ASP A 134 -4.30 -1.22 -7.57
N SER A 135 -4.38 -0.20 -6.72
CA SER A 135 -3.20 0.41 -6.09
C SER A 135 -2.47 -0.62 -5.21
N LYS A 136 -1.17 -0.75 -5.41
CA LYS A 136 -0.31 -1.60 -4.58
C LYS A 136 -0.04 -1.01 -3.19
N ILE A 137 -0.19 0.31 -3.05
CA ILE A 137 0.03 1.02 -1.79
C ILE A 137 -1.31 1.61 -1.37
N LYS A 138 -1.85 1.12 -0.26
CA LYS A 138 -3.17 1.49 0.26
C LYS A 138 -3.05 2.08 1.67
N PRO A 139 -3.04 3.41 1.79
CA PRO A 139 -3.23 4.04 3.10
C PRO A 139 -4.57 3.60 3.70
N TYR A 140 -4.62 3.43 5.01
CA TYR A 140 -5.85 3.04 5.70
C TYR A 140 -6.00 3.71 7.05
N ALA A 141 -7.25 3.74 7.52
CA ALA A 141 -7.61 4.06 8.89
C ALA A 141 -8.13 2.81 9.59
N LEU A 142 -7.90 2.72 10.90
CA LEU A 142 -8.35 1.64 11.76
C LEU A 142 -9.15 2.21 12.91
N LEU A 143 -10.29 1.59 13.18
CA LEU A 143 -11.09 1.81 14.38
C LEU A 143 -11.45 0.45 14.99
N GLY A 144 -11.25 0.30 16.29
CA GLY A 144 -11.56 -0.97 16.96
C GLY A 144 -11.99 -0.81 18.40
N VAL A 145 -12.55 -1.88 18.91
CA VAL A 145 -12.89 -2.04 20.33
C VAL A 145 -12.35 -3.38 20.82
N GLY A 146 -12.01 -3.45 22.09
CA GLY A 146 -11.41 -4.66 22.59
C GLY A 146 -11.42 -4.76 24.11
N HIS A 147 -10.77 -5.81 24.56
CA HIS A 147 -10.57 -6.10 25.96
C HIS A 147 -9.09 -6.31 26.22
N SER A 148 -8.57 -5.61 27.23
CA SER A 148 -7.19 -5.70 27.69
C SER A 148 -7.12 -6.37 29.04
N LYS A 149 -6.16 -7.26 29.22
CA LYS A 149 -5.84 -7.87 30.50
C LYS A 149 -4.40 -7.58 30.85
N ILE A 150 -4.18 -6.88 31.94
CA ILE A 150 -2.87 -6.64 32.51
C ILE A 150 -2.67 -7.62 33.67
N THR A 151 -1.53 -8.30 33.71
CA THR A 151 -1.13 -9.16 34.81
C THR A 151 0.29 -8.77 35.22
N VAL A 152 0.52 -8.57 36.50
CA VAL A 152 1.83 -8.31 37.10
C VAL A 152 2.15 -9.46 38.03
N ASP A 153 3.21 -10.19 37.74
CA ASP A 153 3.67 -11.32 38.53
C ASP A 153 4.55 -10.80 39.67
N ASN A 154 3.99 -10.78 40.89
CA ASN A 154 4.70 -10.39 42.12
C ASN A 154 4.76 -11.57 43.07
N PRO A 155 5.91 -11.90 43.67
CA PRO A 155 6.00 -12.94 44.71
C PRO A 155 5.03 -12.64 45.89
N GLY A 156 3.91 -13.36 45.93
CA GLY A 156 2.88 -13.23 46.97
C GLY A 156 1.54 -12.61 46.58
N TRP A 157 1.46 -11.83 45.50
CA TRP A 157 0.24 -11.13 45.10
C TRP A 157 0.15 -10.94 43.59
N ASP A 158 -0.68 -11.71 42.90
CA ASP A 158 -1.01 -11.46 41.50
C ASP A 158 -1.87 -10.20 41.37
N ARG A 159 -1.40 -9.19 40.65
CA ARG A 159 -2.18 -8.00 40.29
C ARG A 159 -2.73 -8.14 38.89
N ARG A 160 -4.03 -7.95 38.73
CA ARG A 160 -4.71 -8.07 37.43
C ARG A 160 -5.64 -6.92 37.23
N SER A 161 -5.64 -6.35 36.02
CA SER A 161 -6.68 -5.45 35.54
C SER A 161 -7.34 -6.05 34.30
N TYR A 162 -8.63 -5.78 34.15
CA TYR A 162 -9.45 -6.19 33.00
C TYR A 162 -10.17 -4.98 32.52
N ASP A 163 -9.81 -4.53 31.35
CA ASP A 163 -10.18 -3.21 30.87
C ASP A 163 -10.81 -3.28 29.49
N THR A 164 -11.79 -2.40 29.26
CA THR A 164 -12.35 -2.15 27.94
C THR A 164 -11.51 -1.10 27.23
N ILE A 165 -11.18 -1.36 25.97
CA ILE A 165 -10.33 -0.46 25.18
C ILE A 165 -10.97 -0.14 23.83
N SER A 166 -10.54 0.99 23.25
CA SER A 166 -10.73 1.29 21.84
C SER A 166 -9.40 1.57 21.17
N ASN A 167 -9.31 1.18 19.90
CA ASN A 167 -8.16 1.40 19.04
C ASN A 167 -8.52 2.45 17.99
N LEU A 168 -7.68 3.44 17.82
CA LEU A 168 -7.73 4.40 16.72
C LEU A 168 -6.35 4.47 16.08
N GLY A 169 -6.26 4.18 14.80
CA GLY A 169 -4.98 4.12 14.14
C GLY A 169 -5.06 4.32 12.64
N GLY A 170 -3.91 4.21 12.01
CA GLY A 170 -3.78 4.26 10.58
C GLY A 170 -2.40 3.78 10.15
N GLY A 171 -2.29 3.47 8.88
CA GLY A 171 -1.08 2.90 8.34
C GLY A 171 -1.11 2.74 6.83
N VAL A 172 -0.26 1.86 6.35
CA VAL A 172 -0.13 1.55 4.95
C VAL A 172 -0.11 0.04 4.75
N LEU A 173 -0.94 -0.45 3.84
CA LEU A 173 -0.87 -1.79 3.26
C LEU A 173 -0.08 -1.69 1.96
N TRP A 174 0.97 -2.48 1.84
CA TRP A 174 1.75 -2.60 0.62
C TRP A 174 1.60 -4.01 0.06
N GLN A 175 0.84 -4.14 -1.03
CA GLN A 175 0.63 -5.40 -1.72
C GLN A 175 1.89 -5.80 -2.49
N VAL A 176 2.58 -6.83 -2.01
CA VAL A 176 3.76 -7.40 -2.67
C VAL A 176 3.31 -8.24 -3.87
N ASN A 177 2.24 -9.01 -3.69
CA ASN A 177 1.52 -9.77 -4.72
C ASN A 177 0.07 -10.00 -4.27
N ASP A 178 -0.73 -10.74 -5.06
CA ASP A 178 -2.16 -10.99 -4.80
C ASP A 178 -2.45 -11.70 -3.47
N ALA A 179 -1.47 -12.40 -2.91
CA ALA A 179 -1.62 -13.16 -1.68
C ALA A 179 -0.88 -12.55 -0.49
N LEU A 180 0.08 -11.65 -0.71
CA LEU A 180 0.99 -11.18 0.31
C LEU A 180 1.00 -9.67 0.41
N THR A 181 0.73 -9.15 1.60
CA THR A 181 0.71 -7.71 1.92
C THR A 181 1.58 -7.42 3.13
N LEU A 182 2.46 -6.44 3.02
CA LEU A 182 3.15 -5.85 4.16
C LEU A 182 2.25 -4.77 4.77
N ARG A 183 2.14 -4.76 6.09
CA ARG A 183 1.35 -3.79 6.85
C ARG A 183 2.26 -3.03 7.81
N THR A 184 2.14 -1.71 7.82
CA THR A 184 2.73 -0.85 8.86
C THR A 184 1.62 -0.01 9.47
N GLU A 185 1.69 0.23 10.78
CA GLU A 185 0.62 0.88 11.51
C GLU A 185 1.12 1.65 12.71
N GLY A 186 0.52 2.80 12.97
CA GLY A 186 0.57 3.52 14.23
C GLY A 186 -0.83 3.64 14.81
N ARG A 187 -0.99 3.35 16.10
CA ARG A 187 -2.29 3.47 16.78
C ARG A 187 -2.18 4.07 18.17
N ALA A 188 -3.25 4.72 18.58
CA ALA A 188 -3.54 5.09 19.95
C ALA A 188 -4.61 4.15 20.52
N VAL A 189 -4.40 3.67 21.72
CA VAL A 189 -5.32 2.81 22.44
C VAL A 189 -5.83 3.56 23.66
N TYR A 190 -7.14 3.69 23.78
CA TYR A 190 -7.78 4.31 24.94
C TYR A 190 -8.38 3.27 25.86
N ASN A 191 -7.96 3.30 27.12
CA ASN A 191 -8.50 2.47 28.19
C ASN A 191 -9.64 3.21 28.89
N TYR A 192 -10.88 2.71 28.77
CA TYR A 192 -12.09 3.35 29.32
C TYR A 192 -12.20 3.21 30.83
N ASP A 193 -11.81 2.07 31.37
CA ASP A 193 -11.97 1.76 32.78
C ASP A 193 -11.02 2.59 33.64
N ASN A 194 -9.82 2.80 33.13
CA ASN A 194 -8.74 3.48 33.83
C ASN A 194 -8.39 4.86 33.25
N LYS A 195 -8.99 5.24 32.12
CA LYS A 195 -8.92 6.59 31.50
C LYS A 195 -7.51 7.03 31.12
N TRP A 196 -6.72 6.16 30.51
CA TRP A 196 -5.41 6.51 29.95
C TRP A 196 -5.31 6.18 28.46
N TRP A 197 -4.29 6.76 27.84
CA TRP A 197 -3.91 6.48 26.46
C TRP A 197 -2.61 5.69 26.43
N GLU A 198 -2.54 4.75 25.50
CA GLU A 198 -1.35 3.97 25.15
C GLU A 198 -1.04 4.19 23.65
N GLY A 199 0.23 4.03 23.25
CA GLY A 199 0.62 4.13 21.87
C GLY A 199 1.24 2.82 21.37
N GLN A 200 1.04 2.51 20.10
CA GLN A 200 1.62 1.33 19.45
C GLN A 200 2.11 1.66 18.05
N ALA A 201 3.25 1.09 17.66
CA ALA A 201 3.71 1.06 16.28
C ALA A 201 3.95 -0.41 15.89
N LEU A 202 3.44 -0.81 14.75
CA LEU A 202 3.36 -2.21 14.32
C LEU A 202 3.86 -2.38 12.89
N ALA A 203 4.49 -3.52 12.64
CA ALA A 203 4.75 -4.05 11.31
C ALA A 203 4.29 -5.50 11.24
N ALA A 204 3.67 -5.89 10.15
CA ALA A 204 3.09 -7.21 9.99
C ALA A 204 3.16 -7.72 8.56
N LEU A 205 3.08 -9.03 8.43
CA LEU A 205 2.90 -9.73 7.17
C LEU A 205 1.49 -10.30 7.15
N GLN A 206 0.68 -9.87 6.18
CA GLN A 206 -0.70 -10.33 5.98
C GLN A 206 -0.77 -11.20 4.73
N VAL A 207 -1.44 -12.34 4.85
CA VAL A 207 -1.72 -13.28 3.76
C VAL A 207 -3.20 -13.21 3.44
N VAL A 208 -3.54 -13.07 2.16
CA VAL A 208 -4.93 -13.04 1.68
C VAL A 208 -5.24 -14.37 1.02
N VAL A 209 -6.17 -15.11 1.61
CA VAL A 209 -6.61 -16.42 1.11
C VAL A 209 -7.85 -16.23 0.25
N GLY A 210 -7.79 -16.77 -0.97
CA GLY A 210 -8.90 -16.64 -1.93
C GLY A 210 -8.84 -15.38 -2.82
N GLY A 211 -7.80 -14.54 -2.64
CA GLY A 211 -7.63 -13.28 -3.37
C GLY A 211 -8.46 -12.13 -2.78
N HIS A 212 -8.14 -10.93 -3.19
CA HIS A 212 -8.85 -9.72 -2.77
C HIS A 212 -10.24 -9.60 -3.41
N LEU A 213 -11.20 -9.05 -2.66
CA LEU A 213 -12.49 -8.66 -3.22
C LEU A 213 -12.28 -7.60 -4.30
N LYS A 214 -12.87 -7.84 -5.45
CA LYS A 214 -12.95 -6.84 -6.52
C LYS A 214 -14.27 -6.07 -6.42
N PRO A 215 -14.31 -4.78 -6.83
CA PRO A 215 -15.58 -4.07 -6.95
C PRO A 215 -16.54 -4.91 -7.77
N ALA A 216 -17.80 -5.01 -7.33
CA ALA A 216 -18.84 -5.63 -8.14
C ALA A 216 -18.84 -4.90 -9.49
N ALA A 217 -18.76 -5.64 -10.58
CA ALA A 217 -19.03 -5.08 -11.90
C ALA A 217 -20.34 -4.32 -11.79
N ALA A 218 -20.37 -3.08 -12.29
CA ALA A 218 -21.60 -2.31 -12.30
C ALA A 218 -22.74 -3.23 -12.79
N PRO A 219 -23.92 -3.28 -12.11
CA PRO A 219 -24.97 -4.18 -12.50
C PRO A 219 -25.25 -3.93 -13.98
N VAL A 220 -24.99 -4.94 -14.79
CA VAL A 220 -25.58 -4.99 -16.12
C VAL A 220 -27.06 -4.97 -15.82
N VAL A 221 -27.73 -3.86 -16.08
CA VAL A 221 -29.17 -3.78 -15.99
C VAL A 221 -29.68 -4.76 -17.03
N GLU A 222 -30.01 -5.97 -16.57
CA GLU A 222 -30.73 -6.96 -17.36
C GLU A 222 -32.11 -6.34 -17.60
N VAL A 223 -32.21 -5.64 -18.70
CA VAL A 223 -33.48 -5.10 -19.19
C VAL A 223 -34.32 -6.32 -19.48
N ALA A 224 -35.36 -6.52 -18.67
CA ALA A 224 -36.40 -7.53 -18.95
C ALA A 224 -36.76 -7.50 -20.44
N PRO A 225 -37.03 -8.66 -21.08
CA PRO A 225 -37.33 -8.69 -22.51
C PRO A 225 -38.53 -7.81 -22.78
N VAL A 226 -38.29 -6.60 -23.23
CA VAL A 226 -39.31 -5.74 -23.85
C VAL A 226 -39.47 -6.28 -25.29
N GLU A 227 -40.66 -6.64 -25.67
CA GLU A 227 -41.00 -6.96 -27.06
C GLU A 227 -40.33 -5.95 -28.00
N PRO A 228 -39.73 -6.40 -29.12
CA PRO A 228 -38.92 -5.54 -29.96
C PRO A 228 -39.79 -4.50 -30.69
N THR A 229 -39.90 -3.32 -30.10
CA THR A 229 -40.16 -2.15 -30.92
C THR A 229 -38.89 -1.91 -31.76
N PRO A 230 -39.00 -1.57 -33.07
CA PRO A 230 -37.81 -1.33 -33.89
C PRO A 230 -37.04 -0.14 -33.36
N VAL A 231 -36.02 -0.40 -32.55
CA VAL A 231 -35.09 0.61 -32.08
C VAL A 231 -34.15 0.94 -33.23
N ALA A 232 -34.08 2.20 -33.61
CA ALA A 232 -33.05 2.70 -34.52
C ALA A 232 -31.65 2.29 -33.96
N PRO A 233 -30.74 1.82 -34.83
CA PRO A 233 -29.45 1.28 -34.40
C PRO A 233 -28.66 2.36 -33.66
N GLN A 234 -28.31 2.06 -32.39
CA GLN A 234 -27.52 2.94 -31.56
C GLN A 234 -26.04 2.84 -31.96
N PRO A 235 -25.28 3.95 -31.93
CA PRO A 235 -23.85 3.95 -32.18
C PRO A 235 -23.12 3.05 -31.15
N GLN A 236 -22.23 2.20 -31.63
CA GLN A 236 -21.37 1.39 -30.77
C GLN A 236 -20.09 2.17 -30.45
N GLU A 237 -19.71 2.20 -29.20
CA GLU A 237 -18.40 2.72 -28.78
C GLU A 237 -17.35 1.63 -29.00
N LEU A 238 -16.39 1.92 -29.86
CA LEU A 238 -15.22 1.10 -30.12
C LEU A 238 -13.97 1.80 -29.55
N THR A 239 -13.23 1.11 -28.71
CA THR A 239 -11.91 1.59 -28.25
C THR A 239 -10.84 1.14 -29.20
N GLU A 240 -10.11 2.07 -29.78
CA GLU A 240 -8.95 1.82 -30.60
C GLU A 240 -7.68 2.08 -29.79
N ASP A 241 -6.79 1.09 -29.72
CA ASP A 241 -5.50 1.20 -29.04
C ASP A 241 -4.38 1.55 -30.02
N LEU A 242 -3.57 2.52 -29.64
CA LEU A 242 -2.35 2.90 -30.36
C LEU A 242 -1.13 2.28 -29.69
N ASN A 243 -0.38 1.49 -30.46
CA ASN A 243 0.95 1.02 -30.07
C ASN A 243 1.87 1.18 -31.29
N MET A 244 2.79 2.14 -31.22
CA MET A 244 3.68 2.49 -32.32
C MET A 244 5.10 2.71 -31.84
N GLU A 245 6.08 2.36 -32.67
CA GLU A 245 7.50 2.58 -32.40
C GLU A 245 8.13 3.50 -33.44
N LEU A 246 9.03 4.34 -33.00
CA LEU A 246 9.88 5.15 -33.87
C LEU A 246 11.36 4.83 -33.62
N ARG A 247 12.14 4.66 -34.67
CA ARG A 247 13.59 4.49 -34.60
C ARG A 247 14.31 5.50 -35.49
N VAL A 248 15.19 6.31 -34.89
CA VAL A 248 15.99 7.33 -35.58
C VAL A 248 17.47 7.05 -35.33
N PHE A 249 18.28 6.90 -36.40
CA PHE A 249 19.71 6.65 -36.29
C PHE A 249 20.55 7.90 -36.54
N PHE A 250 21.65 8.01 -35.79
CA PHE A 250 22.51 9.19 -35.76
C PHE A 250 23.94 8.89 -36.20
N ASP A 251 24.60 9.92 -36.72
CA ASP A 251 26.04 9.87 -37.01
C ASP A 251 26.85 9.90 -35.70
N THR A 252 28.11 9.51 -35.81
CA THR A 252 29.05 9.52 -34.70
C THR A 252 29.16 10.94 -34.15
N ASN A 253 29.02 11.08 -32.84
CA ASN A 253 29.11 12.33 -32.08
C ASN A 253 28.12 13.44 -32.51
N LYS A 254 27.01 13.07 -33.20
CA LYS A 254 25.95 14.00 -33.60
C LYS A 254 24.62 13.65 -32.93
N SER A 255 23.80 14.70 -32.73
CA SER A 255 22.43 14.63 -32.29
C SER A 255 21.42 15.25 -33.29
N ASP A 256 21.91 15.68 -34.47
CA ASP A 256 21.06 16.26 -35.49
C ASP A 256 20.25 15.15 -36.20
N ILE A 257 18.95 15.39 -36.37
CA ILE A 257 18.07 14.46 -37.08
C ILE A 257 18.33 14.53 -38.56
N LYS A 258 18.62 13.40 -39.19
CA LYS A 258 18.81 13.33 -40.64
C LYS A 258 17.48 13.56 -41.37
N PRO A 259 17.51 14.24 -42.55
CA PRO A 259 16.27 14.57 -43.30
C PRO A 259 15.38 13.37 -43.61
N GLN A 260 16.00 12.19 -43.80
CA GLN A 260 15.29 10.94 -44.11
C GLN A 260 14.35 10.45 -43.01
N TYR A 261 14.51 10.90 -41.74
CA TYR A 261 13.65 10.51 -40.63
C TYR A 261 12.52 11.51 -40.37
N LYS A 262 12.47 12.66 -41.05
CA LYS A 262 11.41 13.66 -40.86
C LYS A 262 10.04 13.10 -41.18
N SER A 263 9.92 12.29 -42.23
CA SER A 263 8.63 11.64 -42.57
C SER A 263 8.14 10.67 -41.52
N GLU A 264 9.05 9.93 -40.86
CA GLU A 264 8.66 9.00 -39.79
C GLU A 264 8.28 9.75 -38.51
N ILE A 265 8.96 10.86 -38.21
CA ILE A 265 8.61 11.73 -37.09
C ILE A 265 7.26 12.41 -37.35
N ALA A 266 6.96 12.82 -38.57
CA ALA A 266 5.69 13.37 -38.96
C ALA A 266 4.53 12.38 -38.75
N LYS A 267 4.70 11.11 -39.12
CA LYS A 267 3.71 10.04 -38.87
C LYS A 267 3.44 9.86 -37.38
N VAL A 268 4.46 9.93 -36.54
CA VAL A 268 4.29 9.86 -35.08
C VAL A 268 3.49 11.07 -34.57
N ALA A 269 3.78 12.26 -35.07
CA ALA A 269 3.06 13.47 -34.70
C ALA A 269 1.58 13.41 -35.13
N GLU A 270 1.29 12.87 -36.31
CA GLU A 270 -0.06 12.64 -36.82
C GLU A 270 -0.82 11.67 -35.90
N LYS A 271 -0.21 10.54 -35.51
CA LYS A 271 -0.81 9.59 -34.57
C LYS A 271 -1.02 10.20 -33.19
N LEU A 272 -0.10 11.00 -32.69
CA LEU A 272 -0.29 11.73 -31.43
C LEU A 272 -1.42 12.78 -31.53
N ALA A 273 -1.70 13.34 -32.71
CA ALA A 273 -2.86 14.21 -32.91
C ALA A 273 -4.18 13.44 -32.97
N GLU A 274 -4.19 12.28 -33.64
CA GLU A 274 -5.38 11.39 -33.71
C GLU A 274 -5.77 10.80 -32.35
N PHE A 275 -4.80 10.58 -31.46
CA PHE A 275 -4.97 10.00 -30.14
C PHE A 275 -4.62 11.01 -29.02
N PRO A 276 -5.56 11.85 -28.58
CA PRO A 276 -5.27 12.92 -27.61
C PRO A 276 -4.68 12.44 -26.28
N ASN A 277 -5.01 11.22 -25.87
CA ASN A 277 -4.53 10.61 -24.63
C ASN A 277 -3.19 9.84 -24.79
N ALA A 278 -2.65 9.72 -26.03
CA ALA A 278 -1.42 9.02 -26.25
C ALA A 278 -0.20 9.81 -25.75
N THR A 279 0.78 9.08 -25.23
CA THR A 279 2.06 9.60 -24.75
C THR A 279 3.22 8.93 -25.48
N ALA A 280 4.37 9.58 -25.53
CA ALA A 280 5.57 9.02 -26.12
C ALA A 280 6.73 9.04 -25.11
N ARG A 281 7.40 7.89 -24.97
CA ARG A 281 8.66 7.75 -24.23
C ARG A 281 9.81 7.65 -25.23
N ILE A 282 10.70 8.60 -25.18
CA ILE A 282 11.79 8.80 -26.17
C ILE A 282 13.12 8.47 -25.48
N GLU A 283 13.78 7.41 -25.91
CA GLU A 283 15.00 6.88 -25.34
C GLU A 283 16.17 7.08 -26.29
N GLY A 284 17.23 7.76 -25.83
CA GLY A 284 18.44 7.96 -26.58
C GLY A 284 19.55 6.99 -26.21
N HIS A 285 20.27 6.51 -27.21
CA HIS A 285 21.35 5.55 -27.04
C HIS A 285 22.61 5.98 -27.84
N THR A 286 23.77 5.46 -27.43
CA THR A 286 25.05 5.64 -28.11
C THR A 286 25.71 4.29 -28.38
N ASP A 287 26.76 4.30 -29.19
CA ASP A 287 27.74 3.22 -29.19
C ASP A 287 28.67 3.36 -27.96
N ASN A 288 29.57 2.39 -27.75
CA ASN A 288 30.48 2.36 -26.60
C ASN A 288 31.79 3.16 -26.83
N THR A 289 31.85 4.04 -27.82
CA THR A 289 33.07 4.81 -28.14
C THR A 289 33.13 6.07 -27.28
N GLY A 290 34.28 6.29 -26.62
CA GLY A 290 34.57 7.50 -25.84
C GLY A 290 34.13 7.45 -24.37
N PRO A 291 34.29 8.55 -23.62
CA PRO A 291 33.99 8.60 -22.18
C PRO A 291 32.48 8.47 -21.87
N ARG A 292 32.16 7.75 -20.80
CA ARG A 292 30.77 7.54 -20.35
C ARG A 292 29.99 8.85 -20.19
N LYS A 293 30.55 9.82 -19.48
CA LYS A 293 29.92 11.11 -19.22
C LYS A 293 29.56 11.89 -20.50
N LEU A 294 30.33 11.71 -21.56
CA LEU A 294 29.99 12.29 -22.88
C LEU A 294 28.81 11.57 -23.51
N ASN A 295 28.78 10.24 -23.44
CA ASN A 295 27.71 9.42 -24.00
C ASN A 295 26.39 9.57 -23.26
N GLU A 296 26.40 9.79 -21.95
CA GLU A 296 25.21 10.13 -21.17
C GLU A 296 24.57 11.44 -21.66
N ARG A 297 25.38 12.48 -21.87
CA ARG A 297 24.89 13.77 -22.42
C ARG A 297 24.43 13.62 -23.86
N LEU A 298 25.19 12.88 -24.70
CA LEU A 298 24.86 12.71 -26.10
C LEU A 298 23.60 11.90 -26.33
N SER A 299 23.38 10.84 -25.56
CA SER A 299 22.13 10.06 -25.61
C SER A 299 20.90 10.89 -25.25
N LEU A 300 20.99 11.68 -24.18
CA LEU A 300 19.91 12.58 -23.79
C LEU A 300 19.70 13.70 -24.83
N ALA A 301 20.77 14.26 -25.40
CA ALA A 301 20.70 15.26 -26.48
C ALA A 301 19.96 14.73 -27.71
N ARG A 302 20.23 13.48 -28.13
CA ARG A 302 19.53 12.81 -29.23
C ARG A 302 18.02 12.64 -28.94
N ALA A 303 17.65 12.19 -27.72
CA ALA A 303 16.26 12.07 -27.32
C ALA A 303 15.56 13.43 -27.32
N ASN A 304 16.24 14.47 -26.83
CA ASN A 304 15.72 15.84 -26.82
C ASN A 304 15.58 16.43 -28.24
N SER A 305 16.45 16.07 -29.18
CA SER A 305 16.32 16.51 -30.59
C SER A 305 15.03 15.98 -31.21
N VAL A 306 14.69 14.70 -30.97
CA VAL A 306 13.41 14.13 -31.45
C VAL A 306 12.22 14.78 -30.74
N LYS A 307 12.28 14.99 -29.43
CA LYS A 307 11.24 15.73 -28.70
C LYS A 307 11.06 17.13 -29.25
N SER A 308 12.16 17.86 -29.48
CA SER A 308 12.11 19.22 -30.02
C SER A 308 11.51 19.28 -31.42
N ALA A 309 11.81 18.30 -32.28
CA ALA A 309 11.17 18.20 -33.58
C ALA A 309 9.65 18.00 -33.46
N LEU A 310 9.19 17.07 -32.60
CA LEU A 310 7.78 16.82 -32.36
C LEU A 310 7.05 18.08 -31.82
N VAL A 311 7.69 18.82 -30.91
CA VAL A 311 7.09 20.02 -30.32
C VAL A 311 7.13 21.20 -31.27
N ASN A 312 8.29 21.51 -31.86
CA ASN A 312 8.50 22.77 -32.58
C ASN A 312 8.08 22.71 -34.06
N GLU A 313 8.23 21.53 -34.70
CA GLU A 313 7.89 21.37 -36.12
C GLU A 313 6.44 20.86 -36.30
N TYR A 314 5.91 20.08 -35.32
CA TYR A 314 4.61 19.41 -35.43
C TYR A 314 3.60 19.77 -34.32
N ASN A 315 3.92 20.74 -33.45
CA ASN A 315 3.03 21.26 -32.39
C ASN A 315 2.52 20.20 -31.38
N VAL A 316 3.27 19.11 -31.14
CA VAL A 316 2.92 18.12 -30.14
C VAL A 316 3.12 18.71 -28.73
N ASN A 317 2.16 18.53 -27.84
CA ASN A 317 2.26 19.03 -26.47
C ASN A 317 3.44 18.36 -25.73
N ALA A 318 4.37 19.18 -25.22
CA ALA A 318 5.60 18.73 -24.56
C ALA A 318 5.35 17.89 -23.29
N THR A 319 4.17 18.04 -22.64
CA THR A 319 3.81 17.27 -21.43
C THR A 319 3.53 15.79 -21.74
N ARG A 320 3.22 15.47 -22.99
CA ARG A 320 2.96 14.11 -23.47
C ARG A 320 4.23 13.36 -23.88
N LEU A 321 5.40 14.04 -23.85
CA LEU A 321 6.68 13.54 -24.35
C LEU A 321 7.70 13.47 -23.21
N THR A 322 8.16 12.28 -22.85
CA THR A 322 9.23 12.07 -21.89
C THR A 322 10.52 11.67 -22.61
N THR A 323 11.67 12.18 -22.14
CA THR A 323 12.98 11.87 -22.73
C THR A 323 13.91 11.26 -21.69
N GLN A 324 14.69 10.25 -22.11
CA GLN A 324 15.71 9.62 -21.28
C GLN A 324 16.93 9.24 -22.10
N GLY A 325 18.12 9.41 -21.54
CA GLY A 325 19.38 8.98 -22.14
C GLY A 325 19.92 7.75 -21.41
N PHE A 326 20.28 6.71 -22.17
CA PHE A 326 20.80 5.44 -21.65
C PHE A 326 22.27 5.22 -21.99
N ALA A 327 22.97 6.21 -22.61
CA ALA A 327 24.32 6.03 -23.10
C ALA A 327 24.44 4.73 -23.94
N TRP A 328 25.37 3.85 -23.59
CA TRP A 328 25.56 2.55 -24.25
C TRP A 328 25.04 1.35 -23.45
N ASP A 329 24.23 1.57 -22.39
CA ASP A 329 23.84 0.50 -21.48
C ASP A 329 22.87 -0.52 -22.09
N GLN A 330 22.21 -0.16 -23.17
CA GLN A 330 21.22 -1.01 -23.87
C GLN A 330 21.57 -1.16 -25.37
N PRO A 331 22.63 -1.89 -25.72
CA PRO A 331 23.00 -2.13 -27.11
C PRO A 331 21.98 -3.09 -27.77
N ILE A 332 21.68 -2.84 -29.06
CA ILE A 332 20.87 -3.75 -29.90
C ILE A 332 21.73 -4.50 -30.92
N ALA A 333 22.99 -4.15 -31.04
CA ALA A 333 23.95 -4.79 -31.96
C ALA A 333 25.35 -4.79 -31.34
N ASP A 334 26.25 -5.61 -31.93
CA ASP A 334 27.60 -5.75 -31.42
C ASP A 334 28.43 -4.47 -31.64
N ASN A 335 28.89 -3.87 -30.55
CA ASN A 335 29.74 -2.68 -30.58
C ASN A 335 31.14 -2.89 -31.15
N LYS A 336 31.58 -4.13 -31.37
CA LYS A 336 32.86 -4.44 -31.98
C LYS A 336 32.86 -4.13 -33.48
N THR A 337 31.72 -4.24 -34.14
CA THR A 337 31.58 -3.98 -35.58
C THR A 337 31.20 -2.51 -35.83
N LYS A 338 31.60 -1.98 -37.02
CA LYS A 338 31.23 -0.61 -37.42
C LYS A 338 29.72 -0.48 -37.64
N GLU A 339 29.12 -1.51 -38.22
CA GLU A 339 27.70 -1.62 -38.49
C GLU A 339 26.89 -1.69 -37.18
N GLY A 340 27.32 -2.52 -36.22
CA GLY A 340 26.68 -2.64 -34.93
C GLY A 340 26.73 -1.34 -34.12
N ARG A 341 27.87 -0.63 -34.13
CA ARG A 341 27.95 0.71 -33.52
C ARG A 341 26.99 1.70 -34.17
N ALA A 342 26.81 1.66 -35.48
CA ALA A 342 25.87 2.50 -36.20
C ALA A 342 24.40 2.21 -35.77
N MET A 343 24.07 0.95 -35.55
CA MET A 343 22.74 0.52 -35.03
C MET A 343 22.52 0.98 -33.57
N ASN A 344 23.58 1.00 -32.77
CA ASN A 344 23.48 1.43 -31.37
C ASN A 344 23.30 2.95 -31.23
N ARG A 345 23.78 3.76 -32.20
CA ARG A 345 23.56 5.21 -32.22
C ARG A 345 22.14 5.54 -32.67
N ARG A 346 21.18 5.36 -31.80
CA ARG A 346 19.77 5.52 -32.13
C ARG A 346 18.99 6.30 -31.07
N VAL A 347 17.81 6.75 -31.47
CA VAL A 347 16.67 7.04 -30.56
C VAL A 347 15.62 5.98 -30.86
N PHE A 348 15.05 5.47 -29.79
CA PHE A 348 13.86 4.64 -29.79
C PHE A 348 12.74 5.41 -29.09
N ALA A 349 11.56 5.46 -29.70
CA ALA A 349 10.39 6.03 -29.02
C ALA A 349 9.24 5.03 -29.07
N ALA A 350 8.66 4.77 -27.91
CA ALA A 350 7.43 4.00 -27.75
C ALA A 350 6.26 4.97 -27.55
N ILE A 351 5.26 4.85 -28.41
CA ILE A 351 4.05 5.67 -28.41
C ILE A 351 2.87 4.77 -28.06
N THR A 352 2.19 5.09 -26.96
CA THR A 352 1.04 4.31 -26.49
C THR A 352 -0.13 5.24 -26.13
N GLY A 353 -1.35 4.78 -26.37
CA GLY A 353 -2.55 5.51 -26.04
C GLY A 353 -3.79 4.79 -26.53
N SER A 354 -4.96 5.37 -26.29
CA SER A 354 -6.23 4.85 -26.79
C SER A 354 -7.19 6.00 -27.12
N ARG A 355 -8.14 5.74 -28.02
CA ARG A 355 -9.27 6.64 -28.27
C ARG A 355 -10.57 5.85 -28.37
N THR A 356 -11.67 6.48 -27.98
CA THR A 356 -13.01 5.92 -28.18
C THR A 356 -13.62 6.53 -29.44
N VAL A 357 -14.07 5.69 -30.36
CA VAL A 357 -14.71 6.07 -31.59
C VAL A 357 -16.15 5.59 -31.59
N LEU A 358 -17.11 6.46 -31.91
CA LEU A 358 -18.51 6.10 -32.09
C LEU A 358 -18.71 5.58 -33.52
N VAL A 359 -18.96 4.28 -33.65
CA VAL A 359 -19.23 3.67 -34.97
C VAL A 359 -20.74 3.58 -35.18
N GLN A 360 -21.23 4.19 -36.24
CA GLN A 360 -22.64 4.03 -36.64
C GLN A 360 -22.84 2.66 -37.29
N PRO A 361 -23.95 1.94 -36.98
CA PRO A 361 -24.23 0.65 -37.57
C PRO A 361 -24.37 0.78 -39.09
N GLY A 362 -23.53 0.06 -39.83
CA GLY A 362 -23.51 0.02 -41.29
C GLY A 362 -22.25 0.62 -41.96
N GLN A 363 -21.33 1.26 -41.22
CA GLN A 363 -20.01 1.63 -41.73
C GLN A 363 -18.96 0.62 -41.22
N GLN A 364 -18.49 -0.25 -42.12
CA GLN A 364 -17.28 -1.03 -41.86
C GLN A 364 -16.10 -0.07 -41.80
N ALA A 365 -15.28 -0.17 -40.74
CA ALA A 365 -14.01 0.54 -40.66
C ALA A 365 -13.13 0.15 -41.88
N GLN A 366 -12.73 1.13 -42.69
CA GLN A 366 -11.72 0.99 -43.74
C GLN A 366 -10.31 1.04 -43.16
#